data_be1ccdf308ab19068ab613e173ebe640
#
_entry.id   be1ccdf308ab19068ab613e173ebe640
#
_cell.length_a   1.000
_cell.length_b   1.000
_cell.length_c   1.000
_cell.angle_alpha   90.00
_cell.angle_beta   90.00
_cell.angle_gamma   90.00
#
_symmetry.space_group_name_H-M   'P 1'
#
loop_
_entity.id
_entity.type
_entity.pdbx_description
1 polymer ?
#
loop_
_entity_poly.entity_id
_entity_poly.type
_entity_poly.pdbx_seq_one_letter_code
_entity_poly.pdbx_strand_id
1 'polypeptide(L)'
;HYFTAIYGCVYLEEKRMEHFEQINETSYLSVQNASIYRKIMRCFYREYEKMHFQLYKEDIYRFLKEDEAFEAYSMEQLVQDLEALVKWKNLTPIQDPGKVYTIADYKNKQYRYTMSEYAVEIERLTVRLENLFLESGNLSTNFFVRLERSLDETENMENAELRTVNEWWQ
;
A
#
# COMPACT_ATOMS: atom_id res chain seq x y z
N HIS A 1 -2.84 45.92 11.50
CA HIS A 1 -3.66 44.72 11.32
C HIS A 1 -3.04 43.68 10.35
N TYR A 2 -2.18 44.08 9.39
CA TYR A 2 -1.54 43.12 8.45
C TYR A 2 -0.31 42.41 9.07
N PHE A 3 0.39 43.00 10.02
CA PHE A 3 1.56 42.43 10.65
C PHE A 3 1.23 41.24 11.56
N THR A 4 0.08 41.22 12.20
CA THR A 4 -0.35 40.16 13.13
C THR A 4 -0.74 38.88 12.38
N ALA A 5 -1.25 38.99 11.15
CA ALA A 5 -1.63 37.87 10.31
C ALA A 5 -0.43 37.09 9.74
N ILE A 6 0.66 37.83 9.39
CA ILE A 6 1.88 37.19 8.85
C ILE A 6 2.64 36.47 9.97
N TYR A 7 2.75 37.04 11.16
CA TYR A 7 3.39 36.38 12.32
C TYR A 7 2.58 35.15 12.79
N GLY A 8 1.25 35.22 12.76
CA GLY A 8 0.41 34.09 13.10
C GLY A 8 0.54 32.92 12.12
N CYS A 9 0.70 33.21 10.82
CA CYS A 9 0.87 32.18 9.79
C CYS A 9 2.24 31.51 9.87
N VAL A 10 3.33 32.29 10.07
CA VAL A 10 4.70 31.78 10.25
C VAL A 10 4.80 30.96 11.54
N TYR A 11 4.14 31.40 12.64
CA TYR A 11 4.14 30.66 13.91
C TYR A 11 3.40 29.33 13.84
N LEU A 12 2.35 29.25 13.00
CA LEU A 12 1.62 28.00 12.76
C LEU A 12 2.38 27.06 11.83
N GLU A 13 3.16 27.58 10.88
CA GLU A 13 4.04 26.77 10.02
C GLU A 13 5.25 26.23 10.81
N GLU A 14 5.90 27.04 11.66
CA GLU A 14 6.98 26.55 12.53
C GLU A 14 6.48 25.47 13.50
N LYS A 15 5.29 25.62 14.08
CA LYS A 15 4.71 24.61 14.98
C LYS A 15 4.28 23.32 14.26
N ARG A 16 4.05 23.37 12.95
CA ARG A 16 3.75 22.19 12.14
C ARG A 16 5.01 21.42 11.74
N MET A 17 6.18 22.05 11.74
CA MET A 17 7.47 21.45 11.37
C MET A 17 8.20 20.77 12.53
N GLU A 18 7.74 20.90 13.79
CA GLU A 18 8.43 20.38 14.98
C GLU A 18 8.00 18.95 15.38
N HIS A 19 7.06 18.30 14.67
CA HIS A 19 6.60 16.95 15.01
C HIS A 19 7.16 15.90 14.05
N PHE A 20 8.50 15.71 14.11
CA PHE A 20 9.14 14.53 13.50
C PHE A 20 9.11 13.32 14.44
N GLU A 21 7.93 12.96 14.93
CA GLU A 21 7.78 11.73 15.69
C GLU A 21 7.90 10.51 14.77
N GLN A 22 8.49 9.46 15.30
CA GLN A 22 8.59 8.20 14.56
C GLN A 22 7.21 7.64 14.27
N ILE A 23 6.91 7.41 13.00
CA ILE A 23 5.66 6.74 12.56
C ILE A 23 5.86 5.23 12.71
N ASN A 24 5.51 4.69 13.86
CA ASN A 24 5.69 3.27 14.17
C ASN A 24 4.88 2.36 13.24
N GLU A 25 3.78 2.85 12.70
CA GLU A 25 2.89 2.16 11.77
C GLU A 25 3.57 1.79 10.44
N THR A 26 4.72 2.41 10.09
CA THR A 26 5.50 2.04 8.90
C THR A 26 6.44 0.85 9.13
N SER A 27 6.61 0.42 10.39
CA SER A 27 7.60 -0.62 10.76
C SER A 27 7.40 -1.94 10.01
N TYR A 28 6.16 -2.34 9.76
CA TYR A 28 5.85 -3.59 9.04
C TYR A 28 6.36 -3.62 7.59
N LEU A 29 6.69 -2.47 7.00
CA LEU A 29 7.22 -2.38 5.63
C LEU A 29 8.72 -2.69 5.53
N SER A 30 9.45 -2.60 6.65
CA SER A 30 10.92 -2.66 6.68
C SER A 30 11.50 -3.84 7.46
N VAL A 31 10.66 -4.65 8.12
CA VAL A 31 11.11 -5.84 8.86
C VAL A 31 11.41 -7.00 7.93
N GLN A 32 12.17 -7.99 8.40
CA GLN A 32 12.57 -9.16 7.61
C GLN A 32 11.38 -9.93 7.01
N ASN A 33 10.27 -10.03 7.73
CA ASN A 33 9.05 -10.72 7.30
C ASN A 33 8.00 -9.74 6.72
N ALA A 34 8.44 -8.63 6.12
CA ALA A 34 7.54 -7.61 5.59
C ALA A 34 6.48 -8.16 4.62
N SER A 35 6.80 -9.18 3.83
CA SER A 35 5.87 -9.80 2.89
C SER A 35 4.63 -10.39 3.58
N ILE A 36 4.82 -11.01 4.76
CA ILE A 36 3.72 -11.57 5.57
C ILE A 36 2.84 -10.45 6.09
N TYR A 37 3.43 -9.46 6.76
CA TYR A 37 2.71 -8.31 7.31
C TYR A 37 1.97 -7.52 6.23
N ARG A 38 2.59 -7.30 5.07
CA ARG A 38 1.94 -6.64 3.93
C ARG A 38 0.73 -7.42 3.41
N LYS A 39 0.79 -8.76 3.40
CA LYS A 39 -0.35 -9.59 2.99
C LYS A 39 -1.49 -9.48 4.01
N ILE A 40 -1.19 -9.49 5.31
CA ILE A 40 -2.16 -9.30 6.39
C ILE A 40 -2.81 -7.91 6.26
N MET A 41 -2.00 -6.85 6.18
CA MET A 41 -2.49 -5.47 6.07
C MET A 41 -3.31 -5.25 4.79
N ARG A 42 -2.91 -5.89 3.68
CA ARG A 42 -3.68 -5.85 2.43
C ARG A 42 -5.05 -6.53 2.56
N CYS A 43 -5.17 -7.60 3.35
CA CYS A 43 -6.45 -8.22 3.66
C CYS A 43 -7.37 -7.22 4.36
N PHE A 44 -6.87 -6.56 5.42
CA PHE A 44 -7.62 -5.54 6.13
C PHE A 44 -8.03 -4.37 5.24
N TYR A 45 -7.12 -3.87 4.42
CA TYR A 45 -7.39 -2.74 3.54
C TYR A 45 -8.46 -3.07 2.48
N ARG A 46 -8.42 -4.26 1.89
CA ARG A 46 -9.44 -4.72 0.94
C ARG A 46 -10.84 -4.82 1.56
N GLU A 47 -10.92 -5.28 2.80
CA GLU A 47 -12.19 -5.35 3.52
C GLU A 47 -12.65 -3.95 3.99
N TYR A 48 -11.70 -3.08 4.36
CA TYR A 48 -11.97 -1.67 4.66
C TYR A 48 -12.63 -0.96 3.46
N GLU A 49 -12.13 -1.16 2.25
CA GLU A 49 -12.72 -0.59 1.02
C GLU A 49 -14.15 -1.08 0.76
N LYS A 50 -14.51 -2.27 1.26
CA LYS A 50 -15.87 -2.83 1.22
C LYS A 50 -16.74 -2.41 2.42
N MET A 51 -16.28 -1.47 3.24
CA MET A 51 -16.92 -1.03 4.48
C MET A 51 -16.97 -2.10 5.59
N HIS A 52 -16.13 -3.13 5.51
CA HIS A 52 -15.95 -4.13 6.56
C HIS A 52 -14.76 -3.74 7.43
N PHE A 53 -14.99 -2.92 8.44
CA PHE A 53 -13.92 -2.32 9.24
C PHE A 53 -13.32 -3.24 10.32
N GLN A 54 -13.97 -4.33 10.63
CA GLN A 54 -13.59 -5.22 11.72
C GLN A 54 -13.51 -6.66 11.24
N LEU A 55 -12.37 -7.31 11.45
CA LEU A 55 -12.12 -8.70 11.06
C LEU A 55 -11.74 -9.55 12.26
N TYR A 56 -12.18 -10.80 12.25
CA TYR A 56 -11.69 -11.83 13.15
C TYR A 56 -10.40 -12.45 12.60
N LYS A 57 -9.57 -13.00 13.49
CA LYS A 57 -8.35 -13.70 13.08
C LYS A 57 -8.65 -14.89 12.13
N GLU A 58 -9.79 -15.53 12.28
CA GLU A 58 -10.25 -16.63 11.43
C GLU A 58 -10.50 -16.19 9.99
N ASP A 59 -11.03 -14.99 9.78
CA ASP A 59 -11.28 -14.44 8.45
C ASP A 59 -9.96 -14.10 7.76
N ILE A 60 -9.02 -13.50 8.50
CA ILE A 60 -7.68 -13.19 8.01
C ILE A 60 -6.93 -14.48 7.67
N TYR A 61 -7.00 -15.48 8.55
CA TYR A 61 -6.36 -16.77 8.32
C TYR A 61 -6.88 -17.45 7.05
N ARG A 62 -8.18 -17.45 6.83
CA ARG A 62 -8.81 -17.99 5.61
C ARG A 62 -8.31 -17.28 4.37
N PHE A 63 -8.25 -15.96 4.39
CA PHE A 63 -7.71 -15.16 3.30
C PHE A 63 -6.24 -15.48 2.99
N LEU A 64 -5.40 -15.65 4.02
CA LEU A 64 -4.00 -16.03 3.82
C LEU A 64 -3.85 -17.42 3.21
N LYS A 65 -4.70 -18.37 3.60
CA LYS A 65 -4.69 -19.75 3.08
C LYS A 65 -5.14 -19.89 1.62
N GLU A 66 -5.67 -18.86 1.01
CA GLU A 66 -5.92 -18.82 -0.44
C GLU A 66 -4.62 -18.75 -1.26
N ASP A 67 -3.51 -18.37 -0.62
CA ASP A 67 -2.20 -18.25 -1.25
C ASP A 67 -1.30 -19.43 -0.85
N GLU A 68 -0.81 -20.17 -1.83
CA GLU A 68 0.07 -21.34 -1.64
C GLU A 68 1.31 -21.00 -0.80
N ALA A 69 1.81 -19.77 -0.89
CA ALA A 69 2.94 -19.32 -0.08
C ALA A 69 2.67 -19.38 1.44
N PHE A 70 1.41 -19.46 1.86
CA PHE A 70 0.98 -19.55 3.26
C PHE A 70 0.49 -20.94 3.65
N GLU A 71 0.76 -21.97 2.86
CA GLU A 71 0.33 -23.34 3.17
C GLU A 71 0.87 -23.83 4.53
N ALA A 72 2.14 -23.57 4.84
CA ALA A 72 2.77 -23.92 6.11
C ALA A 72 2.53 -22.92 7.25
N TYR A 73 1.87 -21.77 6.97
CA TYR A 73 1.63 -20.73 7.96
C TYR A 73 0.53 -21.13 8.95
N SER A 74 0.81 -21.03 10.26
CA SER A 74 -0.11 -21.50 11.31
C SER A 74 -0.95 -20.37 11.92
N MET A 75 -2.04 -20.76 12.60
CA MET A 75 -2.87 -19.81 13.34
C MET A 75 -2.11 -19.14 14.49
N GLU A 76 -1.20 -19.87 15.12
CA GLU A 76 -0.35 -19.36 16.21
C GLU A 76 0.60 -18.27 15.69
N GLN A 77 1.17 -18.46 14.49
CA GLN A 77 1.99 -17.44 13.83
C GLN A 77 1.18 -16.20 13.50
N LEU A 78 -0.05 -16.37 12.99
CA LEU A 78 -0.94 -15.25 12.74
C LEU A 78 -1.22 -14.43 14.00
N VAL A 79 -1.49 -15.09 15.13
CA VAL A 79 -1.73 -14.39 16.40
C VAL A 79 -0.52 -13.57 16.82
N GLN A 80 0.70 -14.10 16.69
CA GLN A 80 1.94 -13.37 17.00
C GLN A 80 2.13 -12.17 16.06
N ASP A 81 1.85 -12.33 14.77
CA ASP A 81 1.98 -11.26 13.78
C ASP A 81 0.91 -10.17 13.99
N LEU A 82 -0.31 -10.54 14.38
CA LEU A 82 -1.35 -9.57 14.77
C LEU A 82 -0.96 -8.78 16.03
N GLU A 83 -0.35 -9.43 17.03
CA GLU A 83 0.18 -8.77 18.22
C GLU A 83 1.30 -7.77 17.87
N ALA A 84 2.19 -8.10 16.92
CA ALA A 84 3.20 -7.19 16.43
C ALA A 84 2.59 -5.97 15.73
N LEU A 85 1.57 -6.17 14.89
CA LEU A 85 0.85 -5.09 14.21
C LEU A 85 0.10 -4.19 15.19
N VAL A 86 -0.45 -4.75 16.28
CA VAL A 86 -1.03 -3.97 17.38
C VAL A 86 0.03 -3.15 18.10
N LYS A 87 1.21 -3.73 18.38
CA LYS A 87 2.32 -3.04 19.02
C LYS A 87 2.83 -1.86 18.16
N TRP A 88 2.84 -2.00 16.85
CA TRP A 88 3.20 -0.93 15.91
C TRP A 88 2.04 0.03 15.63
N LYS A 89 0.92 -0.12 16.32
CA LYS A 89 -0.29 0.73 16.19
C LYS A 89 -0.97 0.66 14.81
N ASN A 90 -0.68 -0.35 14.00
CA ASN A 90 -1.38 -0.59 12.75
C ASN A 90 -2.80 -1.08 12.99
N LEU A 91 -2.98 -1.93 13.98
CA LEU A 91 -4.25 -2.53 14.34
C LEU A 91 -4.66 -2.19 15.77
N THR A 92 -5.96 -2.03 15.97
CA THR A 92 -6.56 -1.88 17.30
C THR A 92 -7.43 -3.10 17.59
N PRO A 93 -7.15 -3.86 18.64
CA PRO A 93 -7.99 -4.98 19.05
C PRO A 93 -9.25 -4.46 19.76
N ILE A 94 -10.41 -4.96 19.35
CA ILE A 94 -11.70 -4.69 19.95
C ILE A 94 -12.20 -6.00 20.55
N GLN A 95 -12.36 -6.04 21.85
CA GLN A 95 -12.92 -7.22 22.50
C GLN A 95 -14.39 -7.36 22.11
N ASP A 96 -14.74 -8.54 21.55
CA ASP A 96 -16.13 -8.84 21.32
C ASP A 96 -16.84 -9.08 22.67
N PRO A 97 -17.90 -8.32 23.00
CA PRO A 97 -18.68 -8.56 24.20
C PRO A 97 -19.58 -9.79 24.03
N GLY A 98 -19.04 -10.89 23.48
CA GLY A 98 -19.77 -12.13 23.28
C GLY A 98 -20.53 -12.53 24.55
N LYS A 99 -21.72 -13.10 24.41
CA LYS A 99 -22.51 -13.61 25.54
C LYS A 99 -21.70 -14.69 26.24
N VAL A 100 -21.06 -14.33 27.33
CA VAL A 100 -20.33 -15.25 28.20
C VAL A 100 -21.32 -16.08 28.98
N TYR A 101 -21.54 -17.31 28.57
CA TYR A 101 -22.42 -18.24 29.27
C TYR A 101 -21.67 -19.20 30.20
N THR A 102 -20.36 -19.38 29.96
CA THR A 102 -19.52 -20.32 30.71
C THR A 102 -18.16 -19.73 31.05
N ILE A 103 -17.45 -20.34 32.04
CA ILE A 103 -16.06 -19.99 32.39
C ILE A 103 -15.12 -20.28 31.21
N ALA A 104 -15.45 -21.25 30.37
CA ALA A 104 -14.70 -21.55 29.16
C ALA A 104 -14.82 -20.42 28.12
N ASP A 105 -16.00 -19.85 27.95
CA ASP A 105 -16.23 -18.70 27.05
C ASP A 105 -15.49 -17.46 27.55
N TYR A 106 -15.39 -17.27 28.85
CA TYR A 106 -14.60 -16.18 29.44
C TYR A 106 -13.10 -16.28 29.15
N LYS A 107 -12.57 -17.51 29.02
CA LYS A 107 -11.18 -17.75 28.64
C LYS A 107 -10.92 -17.62 27.14
N ASN A 108 -11.93 -17.84 26.30
CA ASN A 108 -11.87 -17.71 24.85
C ASN A 108 -12.30 -16.31 24.41
N LYS A 109 -11.59 -15.27 24.88
CA LYS A 109 -11.83 -13.90 24.43
C LYS A 109 -11.58 -13.82 22.94
N GLN A 110 -12.64 -13.59 22.18
CA GLN A 110 -12.52 -13.29 20.75
C GLN A 110 -12.25 -11.80 20.59
N TYR A 111 -11.24 -11.49 19.81
CA TYR A 111 -10.92 -10.13 19.42
C TYR A 111 -11.23 -9.95 17.95
N ARG A 112 -11.86 -8.80 17.66
CA ARG A 112 -11.91 -8.23 16.33
C ARG A 112 -10.81 -7.20 16.21
N TYR A 113 -10.25 -7.06 15.03
CA TYR A 113 -9.19 -6.10 14.76
C TYR A 113 -9.69 -5.08 13.76
N THR A 114 -9.34 -3.82 13.96
CA THR A 114 -9.60 -2.73 13.02
C THR A 114 -8.31 -2.01 12.69
N MET A 115 -8.21 -1.48 11.46
CA MET A 115 -7.05 -0.66 11.06
C MET A 115 -7.09 0.70 11.74
N SER A 116 -5.92 1.23 12.08
CA SER A 116 -5.77 2.64 12.44
C SER A 116 -5.85 3.52 11.19
N GLU A 117 -6.17 4.81 11.36
CA GLU A 117 -6.19 5.77 10.25
C GLU A 117 -4.84 5.86 9.54
N TYR A 118 -3.72 5.85 10.29
CA TYR A 118 -2.37 5.82 9.72
C TYR A 118 -2.15 4.58 8.86
N ALA A 119 -2.56 3.41 9.33
CA ALA A 119 -2.42 2.17 8.59
C ALA A 119 -3.21 2.17 7.28
N VAL A 120 -4.41 2.76 7.27
CA VAL A 120 -5.22 2.95 6.06
C VAL A 120 -4.49 3.82 5.04
N GLU A 121 -3.93 4.96 5.47
CA GLU A 121 -3.21 5.86 4.57
C GLU A 121 -1.91 5.24 4.04
N ILE A 122 -1.20 4.48 4.87
CA ILE A 122 0.01 3.75 4.46
C ILE A 122 -0.35 2.69 3.40
N GLU A 123 -1.40 1.89 3.60
CA GLU A 123 -1.84 0.92 2.59
C GLU A 123 -2.33 1.59 1.30
N ARG A 124 -3.03 2.70 1.39
CA ARG A 124 -3.42 3.50 0.23
C ARG A 124 -2.20 3.97 -0.57
N LEU A 125 -1.15 4.43 0.13
CA LEU A 125 0.11 4.82 -0.49
C LEU A 125 0.82 3.63 -1.12
N THR A 126 0.91 2.48 -0.44
CA THR A 126 1.58 1.28 -0.97
C THR A 126 0.89 0.77 -2.23
N VAL A 127 -0.45 0.76 -2.29
CA VAL A 127 -1.22 0.42 -3.51
C VAL A 127 -0.87 1.37 -4.65
N ARG A 128 -0.80 2.68 -4.38
CA ARG A 128 -0.42 3.66 -5.41
C ARG A 128 1.00 3.46 -5.92
N LEU A 129 1.95 3.16 -5.04
CA LEU A 129 3.34 2.88 -5.41
C LEU A 129 3.47 1.61 -6.25
N GLU A 130 2.73 0.55 -5.91
CA GLU A 130 2.66 -0.67 -6.70
C GLU A 130 2.12 -0.40 -8.12
N ASN A 131 1.07 0.40 -8.23
CA ASN A 131 0.52 0.79 -9.54
C ASN A 131 1.49 1.64 -10.35
N LEU A 132 2.20 2.60 -9.73
CA LEU A 132 3.24 3.39 -10.40
C LEU A 132 4.37 2.50 -10.93
N PHE A 133 4.77 1.47 -10.19
CA PHE A 133 5.78 0.52 -10.65
C PHE A 133 5.29 -0.27 -11.87
N LEU A 134 4.03 -0.72 -11.88
CA LEU A 134 3.43 -1.41 -13.02
C LEU A 134 3.28 -0.49 -14.23
N GLU A 135 2.85 0.76 -14.02
CA GLU A 135 2.73 1.77 -15.07
C GLU A 135 4.10 2.14 -15.66
N SER A 136 5.13 2.27 -14.85
CA SER A 136 6.48 2.57 -15.34
C SER A 136 7.06 1.41 -16.16
N GLY A 137 6.74 0.17 -15.83
CA GLY A 137 7.05 -1.01 -16.64
C GLY A 137 6.36 -0.98 -18.01
N ASN A 138 5.09 -0.60 -18.05
CA ASN A 138 4.32 -0.44 -19.27
C ASN A 138 4.74 0.79 -20.10
N LEU A 139 5.10 1.90 -19.44
CA LEU A 139 5.65 3.09 -20.11
C LEU A 139 6.97 2.80 -20.80
N SER A 140 7.84 2.00 -20.21
CA SER A 140 9.07 1.54 -20.82
C SER A 140 8.81 0.79 -22.12
N THR A 141 7.87 -0.16 -22.13
CA THR A 141 7.50 -0.92 -23.34
C THR A 141 6.84 -0.02 -24.40
N ASN A 142 5.90 0.83 -24.01
CA ASN A 142 5.25 1.77 -24.91
C ASN A 142 6.23 2.85 -25.44
N PHE A 143 7.20 3.26 -24.65
CA PHE A 143 8.23 4.18 -25.06
C PHE A 143 9.13 3.57 -26.14
N PHE A 144 9.57 2.32 -25.98
CA PHE A 144 10.34 1.61 -26.97
C PHE A 144 9.57 1.41 -28.29
N VAL A 145 8.30 1.01 -28.23
CA VAL A 145 7.45 0.88 -29.43
C VAL A 145 7.27 2.22 -30.15
N ARG A 146 7.11 3.32 -29.40
CA ARG A 146 7.02 4.67 -29.99
C ARG A 146 8.35 5.14 -30.56
N LEU A 147 9.47 4.84 -29.91
CA LEU A 147 10.80 5.15 -30.40
C LEU A 147 11.08 4.38 -31.71
N GLU A 148 10.79 3.09 -31.75
CA GLU A 148 10.92 2.24 -32.93
C GLU A 148 10.11 2.81 -34.11
N ARG A 149 8.83 3.15 -33.88
CA ARG A 149 8.01 3.79 -34.91
C ARG A 149 8.58 5.14 -35.40
N SER A 150 9.08 5.97 -34.47
CA SER A 150 9.69 7.27 -34.86
C SER A 150 10.97 7.08 -35.66
N LEU A 151 11.76 6.06 -35.37
CA LEU A 151 12.95 5.71 -36.16
C LEU A 151 12.58 5.24 -37.57
N ASP A 152 11.57 4.35 -37.68
CA ASP A 152 11.05 3.89 -38.97
C ASP A 152 10.49 5.05 -39.82
N GLU A 153 9.78 5.99 -39.20
CA GLU A 153 9.28 7.19 -39.87
C GLU A 153 10.44 8.07 -40.37
N THR A 154 11.52 8.23 -39.59
CA THR A 154 12.66 9.04 -39.96
C THR A 154 13.45 8.40 -41.13
N GLU A 155 13.65 7.06 -41.07
CA GLU A 155 14.28 6.31 -42.14
C GLU A 155 13.49 6.37 -43.46
N ASN A 156 12.17 6.31 -43.38
CA ASN A 156 11.31 6.47 -44.52
C ASN A 156 11.35 7.90 -45.11
N MET A 157 11.47 8.93 -44.27
CA MET A 157 11.63 10.32 -44.72
C MET A 157 12.98 10.53 -45.42
N GLU A 158 14.05 10.01 -44.87
CA GLU A 158 15.39 10.10 -45.46
C GLU A 158 15.44 9.40 -46.84
N ASN A 159 14.84 8.23 -46.97
CA ASN A 159 14.69 7.52 -48.23
C ASN A 159 13.81 8.25 -49.25
N ALA A 160 12.76 8.98 -48.76
CA ALA A 160 11.89 9.80 -49.61
C ALA A 160 12.65 11.03 -50.17
N GLU A 161 13.45 11.72 -49.34
CA GLU A 161 14.27 12.86 -49.75
C GLU A 161 15.35 12.43 -50.78
N LEU A 162 16.00 11.29 -50.54
CA LEU A 162 16.97 10.74 -51.48
C LEU A 162 16.35 10.39 -52.85
N ARG A 163 15.12 9.88 -52.89
CA ARG A 163 14.40 9.65 -54.13
C ARG A 163 14.06 10.95 -54.85
N THR A 164 13.60 11.96 -54.15
CA THR A 164 13.27 13.28 -54.71
C THR A 164 14.51 13.98 -55.28
N VAL A 165 15.66 13.87 -54.61
CA VAL A 165 16.95 14.40 -55.10
C VAL A 165 17.41 13.68 -56.37
N ASN A 166 17.25 12.33 -56.43
CA ASN A 166 17.63 11.57 -57.63
C ASN A 166 16.77 11.85 -58.85
N GLU A 167 15.46 12.17 -58.63
CA GLU A 167 14.57 12.55 -59.74
C GLU A 167 14.89 13.94 -60.29
N TRP A 168 15.55 14.82 -59.55
CA TRP A 168 15.98 16.13 -59.95
C TRP A 168 17.25 16.13 -60.83
N TRP A 169 18.00 15.03 -60.86
CA TRP A 169 19.26 14.89 -61.59
C TRP A 169 19.11 14.09 -62.90
N GLN A 170 17.93 13.69 -63.31
CA GLN A 170 17.63 13.11 -64.64
C GLN A 170 16.94 14.12 -65.53
#